data_db02bdfdc4172868070c9e7c536f65ab
#
_entry.id   db02bdfdc4172868070c9e7c536f65ab
#
_cell.length_a   1.000
_cell.length_b   1.000
_cell.length_c   1.000
_cell.angle_alpha   90.00
_cell.angle_beta   90.00
_cell.angle_gamma   90.00
#
_symmetry.space_group_name_H-M   'P 1'
#
loop_
_entity.id
_entity.type
_entity.pdbx_description
1 polymer ?
#
loop_
_entity_poly.entity_id
_entity_poly.type
_entity_poly.pdbx_seq_one_letter_code
_entity_poly.pdbx_strand_id
1 'polypeptide(L)'
;MQYQKQIVTALEKCYAVSRLNAQGQSRLLVAAEKHGPCHLLSLTGEILDTVWTEPGGVMTMVPVPGMDSVFLATHKFYSPNDSAQAKLVCARRTGTEWQISTIAELPFVHRFDIFRCHGVNYVLACTLKTDHQYKNDWRFPGKLLVGILPEDPAQPLELEVLKEGLTHNHGYTRYEADGVTCGIVSCDEGVFQVTPPQHPGEQWRVERLLSQGASDAVQMDMDGDGVPELFTISPFHGDTIRIWHRDGETYRKVYQYPGKLPFLHAIYGGNVYGRPTVYVGNREGERLLLGFYYDGATGAYRYDLVDQGCGPANCLLFTRNGHPALLATNREIDEVAIYDIEP
;
A
#
# COMPACT_ATOMS: atom_id res chain seq x y z
N MET A 1 13.81 19.15 -1.83
CA MET A 1 12.49 19.57 -2.36
C MET A 1 11.75 20.34 -1.29
N GLN A 2 10.82 21.22 -1.69
CA GLN A 2 9.94 21.93 -0.76
C GLN A 2 8.55 21.30 -0.81
N TYR A 3 7.84 21.33 0.33
CA TYR A 3 6.52 20.71 0.45
C TYR A 3 5.53 21.73 1.00
N GLN A 4 4.43 21.95 0.25
CA GLN A 4 3.37 22.85 0.68
C GLN A 4 2.12 22.04 1.05
N LYS A 5 1.78 22.03 2.33
CA LYS A 5 0.64 21.28 2.88
C LYS A 5 -0.68 22.00 2.62
N GLN A 6 -1.66 21.24 2.12
CA GLN A 6 -3.06 21.59 2.04
C GLN A 6 -3.87 20.56 2.84
N ILE A 7 -4.59 20.99 3.87
CA ILE A 7 -5.56 20.13 4.56
C ILE A 7 -6.77 19.96 3.65
N VAL A 8 -7.15 18.70 3.38
CA VAL A 8 -8.27 18.34 2.51
C VAL A 8 -9.56 18.17 3.31
N THR A 9 -9.52 17.35 4.34
CA THR A 9 -10.67 17.07 5.21
C THR A 9 -10.22 16.44 6.52
N ALA A 10 -11.07 16.54 7.54
CA ALA A 10 -10.97 15.69 8.71
C ALA A 10 -11.64 14.34 8.42
N LEU A 11 -10.96 13.25 8.74
CA LEU A 11 -11.50 11.89 8.65
C LEU A 11 -10.93 11.07 9.81
N GLU A 12 -11.79 10.71 10.75
CA GLU A 12 -11.38 9.96 11.94
C GLU A 12 -10.73 8.62 11.55
N LYS A 13 -9.52 8.38 12.07
CA LYS A 13 -8.70 7.21 11.75
C LYS A 13 -8.58 6.95 10.24
N CYS A 14 -8.35 8.02 9.48
CA CYS A 14 -8.10 7.91 8.04
C CYS A 14 -6.93 6.97 7.78
N TYR A 15 -7.06 6.11 6.77
CA TYR A 15 -6.07 5.06 6.55
C TYR A 15 -5.81 4.77 5.07
N ALA A 16 -6.76 4.14 4.37
CA ALA A 16 -6.55 3.72 3.00
C ALA A 16 -6.61 4.89 2.02
N VAL A 17 -5.72 4.86 1.05
CA VAL A 17 -5.66 5.79 -0.08
C VAL A 17 -5.58 5.04 -1.39
N SER A 18 -6.16 5.57 -2.44
CA SER A 18 -6.02 5.03 -3.80
C SER A 18 -6.28 6.10 -4.85
N ARG A 19 -5.91 5.80 -6.10
CA ARG A 19 -6.37 6.54 -7.27
C ARG A 19 -7.53 5.77 -7.90
N LEU A 20 -8.44 6.47 -8.54
CA LEU A 20 -9.56 5.87 -9.28
C LEU A 20 -9.82 6.69 -10.54
N ASN A 21 -10.01 6.03 -11.68
CA ASN A 21 -10.65 6.69 -12.81
C ASN A 21 -12.16 6.61 -12.59
N ALA A 22 -12.78 7.76 -12.44
CA ALA A 22 -14.23 7.86 -12.26
C ALA A 22 -14.80 8.92 -13.18
N GLN A 23 -15.80 8.52 -13.98
CA GLN A 23 -16.43 9.36 -15.01
C GLN A 23 -15.40 9.95 -16.00
N GLY A 24 -14.45 9.11 -16.43
CA GLY A 24 -13.38 9.48 -17.38
C GLY A 24 -12.33 10.44 -16.81
N GLN A 25 -12.31 10.67 -15.50
CA GLN A 25 -11.36 11.56 -14.85
C GLN A 25 -10.61 10.86 -13.73
N SER A 26 -9.34 11.22 -13.54
CA SER A 26 -8.55 10.74 -12.39
C SER A 26 -9.05 11.38 -11.09
N ARG A 27 -9.24 10.56 -10.08
CA ARG A 27 -9.76 10.91 -8.75
C ARG A 27 -8.89 10.26 -7.67
N LEU A 28 -9.12 10.68 -6.43
CA LEU A 28 -8.51 10.09 -5.25
C LEU A 28 -9.60 9.45 -4.38
N LEU A 29 -9.25 8.36 -3.72
CA LEU A 29 -10.08 7.71 -2.71
C LEU A 29 -9.38 7.79 -1.37
N VAL A 30 -10.13 8.06 -0.31
CA VAL A 30 -9.67 8.00 1.09
C VAL A 30 -10.70 7.30 1.94
N ALA A 31 -10.27 6.43 2.85
CA ALA A 31 -11.19 5.68 3.70
C ALA A 31 -10.65 5.47 5.12
N ALA A 32 -11.58 5.25 6.08
CA ALA A 32 -11.28 5.07 7.48
C ALA A 32 -10.83 3.64 7.83
N GLU A 33 -9.85 3.51 8.75
CA GLU A 33 -9.44 2.24 9.36
C GLU A 33 -10.50 1.67 10.29
N LYS A 34 -11.12 2.55 11.07
CA LYS A 34 -12.14 2.16 12.05
C LYS A 34 -13.54 2.29 11.44
N HIS A 35 -14.47 2.80 12.19
CA HIS A 35 -15.78 3.17 11.67
C HIS A 35 -15.66 4.45 10.86
N GLY A 36 -16.41 4.56 9.77
CA GLY A 36 -16.43 5.79 8.99
C GLY A 36 -16.44 5.57 7.47
N PRO A 37 -16.49 6.69 6.75
CA PRO A 37 -16.75 6.70 5.32
C PRO A 37 -15.54 6.37 4.45
N CYS A 38 -15.86 6.15 3.17
CA CYS A 38 -14.95 6.29 2.04
C CYS A 38 -15.41 7.48 1.19
N HIS A 39 -14.49 8.41 0.94
CA HIS A 39 -14.74 9.59 0.11
C HIS A 39 -14.02 9.48 -1.23
N LEU A 40 -14.71 9.94 -2.28
CA LEU A 40 -14.15 10.22 -3.59
C LEU A 40 -13.80 11.70 -3.67
N LEU A 41 -12.55 12.01 -3.96
CA LEU A 41 -12.03 13.37 -4.03
C LEU A 41 -11.61 13.74 -5.46
N SER A 42 -11.68 15.04 -5.77
CA SER A 42 -10.95 15.60 -6.91
C SER A 42 -9.43 15.55 -6.66
N LEU A 43 -8.63 15.77 -7.69
CA LEU A 43 -7.18 15.89 -7.52
C LEU A 43 -6.77 17.16 -6.75
N THR A 44 -7.70 18.13 -6.61
CA THR A 44 -7.50 19.34 -5.81
C THR A 44 -7.96 19.18 -4.35
N GLY A 45 -8.49 18.00 -3.97
CA GLY A 45 -8.89 17.69 -2.61
C GLY A 45 -10.36 18.00 -2.28
N GLU A 46 -11.19 18.40 -3.25
CA GLU A 46 -12.62 18.58 -3.04
C GLU A 46 -13.32 17.23 -2.88
N ILE A 47 -14.18 17.07 -1.86
CA ILE A 47 -15.02 15.88 -1.72
C ILE A 47 -16.12 15.93 -2.77
N LEU A 48 -16.07 15.00 -3.73
CA LEU A 48 -17.03 14.91 -4.82
C LEU A 48 -18.20 14.00 -4.50
N ASP A 49 -17.94 12.96 -3.68
CA ASP A 49 -18.94 11.94 -3.35
C ASP A 49 -18.53 11.16 -2.09
N THR A 50 -19.50 10.50 -1.46
CA THR A 50 -19.28 9.52 -0.41
C THR A 50 -19.67 8.15 -0.94
N VAL A 51 -18.66 7.28 -1.12
CA VAL A 51 -18.85 5.94 -1.70
C VAL A 51 -19.65 5.03 -0.76
N TRP A 52 -19.38 5.11 0.53
CA TRP A 52 -20.17 4.56 1.64
C TRP A 52 -19.91 5.36 2.92
N THR A 53 -20.86 5.28 3.84
CA THR A 53 -20.72 5.91 5.16
C THR A 53 -20.19 4.93 6.20
N GLU A 54 -20.52 3.66 6.07
CA GLU A 54 -20.13 2.51 6.90
C GLU A 54 -20.22 1.21 6.07
N PRO A 55 -19.51 0.14 6.43
CA PRO A 55 -18.52 0.06 7.50
C PRO A 55 -17.16 0.64 7.07
N GLY A 56 -16.30 0.98 8.06
CA GLY A 56 -14.88 1.21 7.83
C GLY A 56 -14.10 -0.13 7.80
N GLY A 57 -12.93 -0.15 8.41
CA GLY A 57 -12.03 -1.31 8.35
C GLY A 57 -11.37 -1.45 6.99
N VAL A 58 -11.05 -0.30 6.36
CA VAL A 58 -10.49 -0.26 5.01
C VAL A 58 -8.99 -0.15 5.07
N MET A 59 -8.31 -1.26 4.75
CA MET A 59 -6.84 -1.32 4.73
C MET A 59 -6.27 -1.06 3.34
N THR A 60 -7.00 -1.47 2.31
CA THR A 60 -6.56 -1.40 0.92
C THR A 60 -7.74 -1.14 0.00
N MET A 61 -7.52 -0.32 -1.02
CA MET A 61 -8.44 -0.06 -2.14
C MET A 61 -7.66 -0.17 -3.43
N VAL A 62 -8.16 -0.95 -4.40
CA VAL A 62 -7.50 -1.18 -5.69
C VAL A 62 -8.51 -1.02 -6.83
N PRO A 63 -8.30 -0.09 -7.77
CA PRO A 63 -9.13 0.03 -8.97
C PRO A 63 -9.10 -1.26 -9.80
N VAL A 64 -10.23 -1.63 -10.36
CA VAL A 64 -10.27 -2.75 -11.32
C VAL A 64 -9.68 -2.28 -12.65
N PRO A 65 -8.59 -2.89 -13.14
CA PRO A 65 -7.95 -2.46 -14.37
C PRO A 65 -8.89 -2.48 -15.58
N GLY A 66 -8.94 -1.36 -16.30
CA GLY A 66 -9.79 -1.21 -17.50
C GLY A 66 -11.26 -0.89 -17.22
N MET A 67 -11.65 -0.70 -15.96
CA MET A 67 -13.02 -0.30 -15.60
C MET A 67 -13.03 1.11 -14.99
N ASP A 68 -13.98 1.92 -15.43
CA ASP A 68 -14.24 3.25 -14.87
C ASP A 68 -15.19 3.13 -13.68
N SER A 69 -14.89 3.84 -12.59
CA SER A 69 -15.74 3.90 -11.39
C SER A 69 -15.99 2.53 -10.73
N VAL A 70 -15.00 1.63 -10.80
CA VAL A 70 -15.05 0.30 -10.18
C VAL A 70 -13.74 0.04 -9.44
N PHE A 71 -13.82 -0.36 -8.18
CA PHE A 71 -12.66 -0.76 -7.39
C PHE A 71 -13.02 -1.83 -6.36
N LEU A 72 -12.02 -2.59 -5.92
CA LEU A 72 -12.15 -3.49 -4.78
C LEU A 72 -11.61 -2.81 -3.52
N ALA A 73 -12.15 -3.21 -2.36
CA ALA A 73 -11.72 -2.73 -1.05
C ALA A 73 -11.78 -3.83 0.00
N THR A 74 -10.96 -3.69 1.05
CA THR A 74 -11.17 -4.43 2.29
C THR A 74 -12.25 -3.73 3.12
N HIS A 75 -13.10 -4.48 3.79
CA HIS A 75 -14.05 -4.01 4.80
C HIS A 75 -13.89 -4.78 6.10
N LYS A 76 -14.22 -4.14 7.23
CA LYS A 76 -14.28 -4.74 8.58
C LYS A 76 -12.94 -5.27 9.12
N PHE A 77 -11.83 -4.73 8.67
CA PHE A 77 -10.55 -4.94 9.32
C PHE A 77 -10.27 -3.79 10.31
N TYR A 78 -10.80 -3.85 11.51
CA TYR A 78 -10.68 -2.75 12.48
C TYR A 78 -9.37 -2.75 13.28
N SER A 79 -8.73 -3.90 13.39
CA SER A 79 -7.38 -4.10 13.96
C SER A 79 -6.92 -5.54 13.73
N PRO A 80 -5.65 -5.88 13.97
CA PRO A 80 -5.18 -7.27 13.91
C PRO A 80 -5.97 -8.25 14.78
N ASN A 81 -6.62 -7.77 15.83
CA ASN A 81 -7.41 -8.58 16.79
C ASN A 81 -8.93 -8.35 16.64
N ASP A 82 -9.35 -7.58 15.66
CA ASP A 82 -10.74 -7.31 15.33
C ASP A 82 -10.89 -7.26 13.81
N SER A 83 -10.68 -8.40 13.17
CA SER A 83 -10.71 -8.57 11.72
C SER A 83 -11.18 -9.98 11.28
N ALA A 84 -11.76 -10.74 12.20
CA ALA A 84 -12.33 -12.07 11.87
C ALA A 84 -13.52 -11.98 10.89
N GLN A 85 -14.15 -10.80 10.76
CA GLN A 85 -15.21 -10.54 9.79
C GLN A 85 -14.73 -9.74 8.58
N ALA A 86 -13.42 -9.61 8.41
CA ALA A 86 -12.87 -8.91 7.27
C ALA A 86 -13.22 -9.61 5.95
N LYS A 87 -13.38 -8.83 4.91
CA LYS A 87 -13.82 -9.28 3.60
C LYS A 87 -13.29 -8.40 2.47
N LEU A 88 -13.37 -8.91 1.27
CA LEU A 88 -13.22 -8.13 0.05
C LEU A 88 -14.59 -7.75 -0.51
N VAL A 89 -14.72 -6.49 -0.91
CA VAL A 89 -15.93 -5.95 -1.54
C VAL A 89 -15.59 -5.33 -2.88
N CYS A 90 -16.53 -5.35 -3.81
CA CYS A 90 -16.53 -4.57 -5.03
C CYS A 90 -17.42 -3.34 -4.84
N ALA A 91 -16.85 -2.15 -5.06
CA ALA A 91 -17.58 -0.90 -5.15
C ALA A 91 -17.70 -0.50 -6.61
N ARG A 92 -18.93 -0.32 -7.10
CA ARG A 92 -19.27 0.06 -8.48
C ARG A 92 -20.24 1.22 -8.47
N ARG A 93 -19.96 2.25 -9.25
CA ARG A 93 -20.90 3.34 -9.47
C ARG A 93 -21.89 2.97 -10.59
N THR A 94 -23.18 3.10 -10.31
CA THR A 94 -24.27 2.88 -11.27
C THR A 94 -25.14 4.15 -11.30
N GLY A 95 -25.01 4.93 -12.36
CA GLY A 95 -25.63 6.27 -12.42
C GLY A 95 -25.04 7.21 -11.36
N THR A 96 -25.85 7.59 -10.38
CA THR A 96 -25.44 8.48 -9.27
C THR A 96 -25.12 7.72 -7.98
N GLU A 97 -25.37 6.42 -7.91
CA GLU A 97 -25.26 5.63 -6.69
C GLU A 97 -24.07 4.66 -6.73
N TRP A 98 -23.51 4.37 -5.55
CA TRP A 98 -22.51 3.34 -5.36
C TRP A 98 -23.16 2.05 -4.86
N GLN A 99 -22.89 0.95 -5.54
CA GLN A 99 -23.29 -0.40 -5.16
C GLN A 99 -22.09 -1.11 -4.55
N ILE A 100 -22.26 -1.66 -3.35
CA ILE A 100 -21.20 -2.37 -2.63
C ILE A 100 -21.60 -3.84 -2.49
N SER A 101 -20.84 -4.73 -3.11
CA SER A 101 -21.08 -6.19 -3.09
C SER A 101 -19.92 -6.90 -2.40
N THR A 102 -20.21 -7.79 -1.46
CA THR A 102 -19.19 -8.70 -0.91
C THR A 102 -18.84 -9.74 -1.97
N ILE A 103 -17.55 -9.86 -2.29
CA ILE A 103 -17.03 -10.80 -3.29
C ILE A 103 -16.27 -11.98 -2.66
N ALA A 104 -15.69 -11.79 -1.47
CA ALA A 104 -15.09 -12.87 -0.68
C ALA A 104 -15.12 -12.54 0.80
N GLU A 105 -15.61 -13.48 1.62
CA GLU A 105 -15.36 -13.45 3.06
C GLU A 105 -13.92 -13.92 3.29
N LEU A 106 -13.07 -13.04 3.77
CA LEU A 106 -11.63 -13.31 3.92
C LEU A 106 -11.13 -12.77 5.26
N PRO A 107 -11.30 -13.53 6.35
CA PRO A 107 -10.84 -13.13 7.67
C PRO A 107 -9.37 -12.67 7.67
N PHE A 108 -9.10 -11.58 8.37
CA PHE A 108 -7.77 -10.98 8.53
C PHE A 108 -7.11 -10.48 7.23
N VAL A 109 -7.84 -10.32 6.11
CA VAL A 109 -7.28 -9.73 4.91
C VAL A 109 -6.84 -8.29 5.18
N HIS A 110 -5.56 -8.00 4.89
CA HIS A 110 -4.95 -6.69 5.16
C HIS A 110 -4.56 -5.99 3.87
N ARG A 111 -3.86 -6.67 2.97
CA ARG A 111 -3.43 -6.13 1.68
C ARG A 111 -3.93 -7.04 0.56
N PHE A 112 -4.18 -6.44 -0.60
CA PHE A 112 -4.43 -7.17 -1.83
C PHE A 112 -4.09 -6.28 -3.03
N ASP A 113 -3.94 -6.88 -4.20
CA ASP A 113 -3.75 -6.17 -5.46
C ASP A 113 -4.41 -6.92 -6.62
N ILE A 114 -4.54 -6.23 -7.77
CA ILE A 114 -5.07 -6.76 -9.02
C ILE A 114 -4.03 -6.54 -10.11
N PHE A 115 -3.53 -7.63 -10.68
CA PHE A 115 -2.58 -7.60 -11.79
C PHE A 115 -3.32 -7.91 -13.09
N ARG A 116 -3.17 -7.06 -14.09
CA ARG A 116 -3.71 -7.33 -15.41
C ARG A 116 -2.63 -7.85 -16.35
N CYS A 117 -2.79 -9.11 -16.79
CA CYS A 117 -1.86 -9.77 -17.69
C CYS A 117 -2.63 -10.46 -18.81
N HIS A 118 -2.35 -10.14 -20.08
CA HIS A 118 -3.02 -10.69 -21.26
C HIS A 118 -4.57 -10.68 -21.20
N GLY A 119 -5.14 -9.61 -20.64
CA GLY A 119 -6.58 -9.44 -20.50
C GLY A 119 -7.22 -10.10 -19.27
N VAL A 120 -6.47 -10.91 -18.54
CA VAL A 120 -6.91 -11.54 -17.29
C VAL A 120 -6.54 -10.65 -16.10
N ASN A 121 -7.46 -10.46 -15.16
CA ASN A 121 -7.23 -9.78 -13.89
C ASN A 121 -6.96 -10.82 -12.80
N TYR A 122 -5.71 -10.93 -12.36
CA TYR A 122 -5.29 -11.81 -11.27
C TYR A 122 -5.34 -11.05 -9.95
N VAL A 123 -5.87 -11.68 -8.90
CA VAL A 123 -5.90 -11.11 -7.54
C VAL A 123 -4.84 -11.82 -6.69
N LEU A 124 -4.06 -11.04 -5.95
CA LEU A 124 -3.22 -11.49 -4.84
C LEU A 124 -3.75 -10.86 -3.56
N ALA A 125 -4.07 -11.67 -2.55
CA ALA A 125 -4.50 -11.20 -1.24
C ALA A 125 -3.58 -11.71 -0.13
N CYS A 126 -3.31 -10.84 0.85
CA CYS A 126 -2.46 -11.11 2.00
C CYS A 126 -3.31 -11.05 3.28
N THR A 127 -3.39 -12.16 4.02
CA THR A 127 -3.96 -12.12 5.35
C THR A 127 -2.86 -11.90 6.38
N LEU A 128 -3.09 -10.99 7.33
CA LEU A 128 -2.10 -10.63 8.36
C LEU A 128 -1.81 -11.80 9.32
N LYS A 129 -2.84 -12.57 9.60
CA LYS A 129 -2.87 -13.82 10.37
C LYS A 129 -4.05 -14.69 9.89
N THR A 130 -4.29 -15.84 10.51
CA THR A 130 -5.42 -16.71 10.17
C THR A 130 -6.40 -16.93 11.32
N ASP A 131 -5.97 -16.68 12.56
CA ASP A 131 -6.81 -16.81 13.75
C ASP A 131 -6.17 -16.07 14.94
N HIS A 132 -6.85 -16.04 16.09
CA HIS A 132 -6.33 -15.65 17.39
C HIS A 132 -7.22 -16.19 18.52
N GLN A 133 -6.65 -16.53 19.66
CA GLN A 133 -7.37 -16.96 20.87
C GLN A 133 -7.38 -15.88 21.95
N TYR A 134 -6.45 -14.93 21.89
CA TYR A 134 -6.35 -13.79 22.80
C TYR A 134 -5.73 -12.59 22.06
N LYS A 135 -5.78 -11.43 22.67
CA LYS A 135 -5.18 -10.20 22.13
C LYS A 135 -3.67 -10.40 21.91
N ASN A 136 -3.19 -10.01 20.72
CA ASN A 136 -1.79 -10.17 20.29
C ASN A 136 -1.32 -11.63 20.16
N ASP A 137 -2.21 -12.55 19.85
CA ASP A 137 -1.87 -13.91 19.49
C ASP A 137 -1.40 -13.99 18.05
N TRP A 138 -0.12 -14.29 17.84
CA TRP A 138 0.54 -14.38 16.54
C TRP A 138 0.95 -15.81 16.15
N ARG A 139 0.44 -16.82 16.88
CA ARG A 139 0.73 -18.24 16.58
C ARG A 139 0.08 -18.76 15.31
N PHE A 140 -0.83 -17.99 14.73
CA PHE A 140 -1.58 -18.31 13.53
C PHE A 140 -1.13 -17.43 12.37
N PRO A 141 -0.01 -17.76 11.69
CA PRO A 141 0.57 -16.91 10.66
C PRO A 141 -0.39 -16.69 9.49
N GLY A 142 -0.16 -15.61 8.77
CA GLY A 142 -0.91 -15.24 7.59
C GLY A 142 -0.58 -16.07 6.36
N LYS A 143 -1.26 -15.77 5.27
CA LYS A 143 -1.18 -16.48 3.97
C LYS A 143 -1.14 -15.49 2.81
N LEU A 144 -0.62 -15.96 1.68
CA LEU A 144 -0.88 -15.41 0.35
C LEU A 144 -1.96 -16.28 -0.31
N LEU A 145 -2.99 -15.61 -0.82
CA LEU A 145 -4.05 -16.23 -1.58
C LEU A 145 -4.11 -15.58 -2.97
N VAL A 146 -4.47 -16.38 -3.97
CA VAL A 146 -4.53 -15.92 -5.36
C VAL A 146 -5.80 -16.40 -6.02
N GLY A 147 -6.26 -15.66 -7.03
CA GLY A 147 -7.42 -16.02 -7.81
C GLY A 147 -7.52 -15.22 -9.09
N ILE A 148 -8.52 -15.53 -9.90
CA ILE A 148 -8.85 -14.75 -11.11
C ILE A 148 -10.13 -13.98 -10.80
N LEU A 149 -10.06 -12.64 -10.94
CA LEU A 149 -11.23 -11.80 -10.79
C LEU A 149 -12.24 -12.11 -11.92
N PRO A 150 -13.50 -12.41 -11.60
CA PRO A 150 -14.53 -12.60 -12.61
C PRO A 150 -14.66 -11.40 -13.56
N GLU A 151 -15.19 -11.64 -14.76
CA GLU A 151 -15.46 -10.59 -15.76
C GLU A 151 -16.38 -9.50 -15.19
N ASP A 152 -17.39 -9.91 -14.44
CA ASP A 152 -18.15 -9.03 -13.55
C ASP A 152 -17.51 -9.08 -12.13
N PRO A 153 -16.74 -8.05 -11.73
CA PRO A 153 -16.02 -8.06 -10.45
C PRO A 153 -16.90 -8.00 -9.20
N ALA A 154 -18.21 -7.87 -9.35
CA ALA A 154 -19.19 -7.98 -8.26
C ALA A 154 -19.61 -9.42 -7.96
N GLN A 155 -19.22 -10.39 -8.80
CA GLN A 155 -19.45 -11.81 -8.58
C GLN A 155 -18.50 -12.39 -7.52
N PRO A 156 -18.84 -13.52 -6.88
CA PRO A 156 -17.97 -14.18 -5.93
C PRO A 156 -16.58 -14.47 -6.50
N LEU A 157 -15.55 -14.11 -5.74
CA LEU A 157 -14.14 -14.36 -6.05
C LEU A 157 -13.68 -15.62 -5.34
N GLU A 158 -13.25 -16.62 -6.10
CA GLU A 158 -12.62 -17.82 -5.57
C GLU A 158 -11.13 -17.59 -5.39
N LEU A 159 -10.61 -17.93 -4.21
CA LEU A 159 -9.22 -17.78 -3.82
C LEU A 159 -8.62 -19.10 -3.39
N GLU A 160 -7.44 -19.42 -3.87
CA GLU A 160 -6.62 -20.53 -3.44
C GLU A 160 -5.37 -20.08 -2.70
N VAL A 161 -4.86 -20.94 -1.83
CA VAL A 161 -3.66 -20.64 -1.04
C VAL A 161 -2.41 -20.84 -1.90
N LEU A 162 -1.66 -19.76 -2.12
CA LEU A 162 -0.36 -19.79 -2.80
C LEU A 162 0.78 -20.10 -1.83
N LYS A 163 0.75 -19.51 -0.62
CA LYS A 163 1.80 -19.68 0.38
C LYS A 163 1.23 -19.47 1.79
N GLU A 164 1.73 -20.28 2.73
CA GLU A 164 1.37 -20.22 4.15
C GLU A 164 2.59 -19.91 5.02
N GLY A 165 2.36 -19.68 6.32
CA GLY A 165 3.40 -19.53 7.32
C GLY A 165 4.09 -18.17 7.26
N LEU A 166 3.34 -17.09 7.02
CA LEU A 166 3.84 -15.72 6.94
C LEU A 166 3.41 -14.96 8.19
N THR A 167 4.29 -14.89 9.19
CA THR A 167 4.04 -14.17 10.45
C THR A 167 4.11 -12.67 10.21
N HIS A 168 3.15 -11.91 10.77
CA HIS A 168 3.06 -10.47 10.53
C HIS A 168 3.09 -10.11 9.04
N ASN A 169 2.30 -10.81 8.22
CA ASN A 169 2.21 -10.60 6.77
C ASN A 169 1.51 -9.27 6.47
N HIS A 170 2.20 -8.17 6.74
CA HIS A 170 1.67 -6.81 6.78
C HIS A 170 1.92 -6.03 5.51
N GLY A 171 3.16 -6.04 5.04
CA GLY A 171 3.64 -5.15 3.99
C GLY A 171 3.30 -5.65 2.60
N TYR A 172 2.85 -4.72 1.78
CA TYR A 172 2.64 -4.93 0.36
C TYR A 172 2.91 -3.65 -0.42
N THR A 173 3.72 -3.76 -1.47
CA THR A 173 3.89 -2.71 -2.48
C THR A 173 3.92 -3.32 -3.87
N ARG A 174 3.53 -2.53 -4.87
CA ARG A 174 3.64 -2.91 -6.29
C ARG A 174 5.02 -2.55 -6.81
N TYR A 175 5.59 -3.43 -7.62
CA TYR A 175 6.82 -3.20 -8.34
C TYR A 175 6.62 -3.55 -9.82
N GLU A 176 7.21 -2.76 -10.70
CA GLU A 176 7.15 -2.97 -12.14
C GLU A 176 8.56 -2.93 -12.72
N ALA A 177 8.95 -3.97 -13.44
CA ALA A 177 10.21 -4.06 -14.17
C ALA A 177 9.99 -4.83 -15.48
N ASP A 178 10.61 -4.36 -16.55
CA ASP A 178 10.57 -5.02 -17.87
C ASP A 178 9.16 -5.30 -18.39
N GLY A 179 8.19 -4.42 -18.04
CA GLY A 179 6.79 -4.56 -18.41
C GLY A 179 6.02 -5.62 -17.60
N VAL A 180 6.65 -6.22 -16.60
CA VAL A 180 6.02 -7.17 -15.66
C VAL A 180 5.72 -6.47 -14.34
N THR A 181 4.44 -6.51 -13.95
CA THR A 181 4.02 -6.03 -12.62
C THR A 181 4.00 -7.19 -11.63
N CYS A 182 4.61 -7.02 -10.46
CA CYS A 182 4.62 -7.99 -9.37
C CYS A 182 4.34 -7.32 -8.01
N GLY A 183 4.04 -8.14 -7.01
CA GLY A 183 3.89 -7.69 -5.62
C GLY A 183 5.18 -7.92 -4.84
N ILE A 184 5.55 -6.96 -4.00
CA ILE A 184 6.59 -7.11 -2.96
C ILE A 184 5.86 -7.27 -1.63
N VAL A 185 5.97 -8.45 -1.05
CA VAL A 185 5.29 -8.85 0.19
C VAL A 185 6.32 -8.93 1.32
N SER A 186 5.98 -8.39 2.49
CA SER A 186 6.89 -8.35 3.64
C SER A 186 6.26 -8.96 4.89
N CYS A 187 7.04 -9.77 5.58
CA CYS A 187 6.66 -10.46 6.83
C CYS A 187 7.92 -10.78 7.66
N ASP A 188 7.77 -11.46 8.78
CA ASP A 188 8.91 -11.83 9.64
C ASP A 188 9.87 -12.83 8.95
N GLU A 189 9.36 -13.66 8.05
CA GLU A 189 10.15 -14.65 7.30
C GLU A 189 10.97 -14.04 6.15
N GLY A 190 10.75 -12.75 5.86
CA GLY A 190 11.52 -12.05 4.83
C GLY A 190 10.68 -11.15 3.92
N VAL A 191 11.31 -10.76 2.81
CA VAL A 191 10.69 -10.02 1.73
C VAL A 191 10.59 -10.91 0.49
N PHE A 192 9.40 -10.99 -0.09
CA PHE A 192 9.10 -11.86 -1.22
C PHE A 192 8.61 -11.06 -2.42
N GLN A 193 9.11 -11.40 -3.60
CA GLN A 193 8.50 -10.98 -4.86
C GLN A 193 7.50 -12.04 -5.31
N VAL A 194 6.28 -11.62 -5.62
CA VAL A 194 5.20 -12.47 -6.08
C VAL A 194 4.79 -12.03 -7.48
N THR A 195 5.05 -12.86 -8.47
CA THR A 195 4.81 -12.56 -9.89
C THR A 195 3.60 -13.37 -10.38
N PRO A 196 2.57 -12.73 -10.96
CA PRO A 196 1.44 -13.43 -11.53
C PRO A 196 1.82 -14.21 -12.79
N PRO A 197 1.01 -15.19 -13.22
CA PRO A 197 1.19 -15.87 -14.51
C PRO A 197 1.31 -14.86 -15.65
N GLN A 198 2.34 -14.97 -16.47
CA GLN A 198 2.58 -14.11 -17.62
C GLN A 198 1.92 -14.65 -18.88
N HIS A 199 1.63 -15.97 -18.95
CA HIS A 199 0.92 -16.62 -20.03
C HIS A 199 -0.14 -17.60 -19.52
N PRO A 200 -1.17 -17.92 -20.30
CA PRO A 200 -2.18 -18.90 -19.91
C PRO A 200 -1.55 -20.25 -19.55
N GLY A 201 -1.94 -20.79 -18.40
CA GLY A 201 -1.43 -22.07 -17.87
C GLY A 201 -0.15 -22.00 -17.06
N GLU A 202 0.49 -20.84 -16.97
CA GLU A 202 1.62 -20.65 -16.06
C GLU A 202 1.18 -20.58 -14.59
N GLN A 203 2.12 -20.85 -13.70
CA GLN A 203 1.91 -20.75 -12.25
C GLN A 203 2.43 -19.42 -11.72
N TRP A 204 1.90 -18.99 -10.59
CA TRP A 204 2.47 -17.90 -9.81
C TRP A 204 3.90 -18.24 -9.39
N ARG A 205 4.78 -17.24 -9.39
CA ARG A 205 6.16 -17.38 -8.89
C ARG A 205 6.30 -16.60 -7.59
N VAL A 206 6.91 -17.24 -6.59
CA VAL A 206 7.22 -16.62 -5.30
C VAL A 206 8.72 -16.76 -5.08
N GLU A 207 9.43 -15.65 -5.11
CA GLU A 207 10.87 -15.55 -4.89
C GLU A 207 11.14 -14.81 -3.59
N ARG A 208 12.00 -15.36 -2.72
CA ARG A 208 12.45 -14.66 -1.52
C ARG A 208 13.64 -13.79 -1.85
N LEU A 209 13.43 -12.46 -1.87
CA LEU A 209 14.48 -11.47 -2.13
C LEU A 209 15.40 -11.29 -0.93
N LEU A 210 14.84 -11.19 0.28
CA LEU A 210 15.59 -10.96 1.51
C LEU A 210 15.12 -11.94 2.58
N SER A 211 16.08 -12.59 3.27
CA SER A 211 15.78 -13.51 4.38
C SER A 211 15.55 -12.79 5.71
N GLN A 212 15.97 -11.53 5.82
CA GLN A 212 15.67 -10.71 6.98
C GLN A 212 14.24 -10.21 6.91
N GLY A 213 13.48 -10.37 7.99
CA GLY A 213 12.10 -9.91 8.09
C GLY A 213 11.98 -8.39 7.95
N ALA A 214 10.83 -7.97 7.43
CA ALA A 214 10.44 -6.57 7.30
C ALA A 214 8.94 -6.40 7.57
N SER A 215 8.54 -5.24 8.09
CA SER A 215 7.13 -4.84 8.14
C SER A 215 6.61 -4.47 6.76
N ASP A 216 7.39 -3.68 6.03
CA ASP A 216 7.08 -3.20 4.69
C ASP A 216 8.37 -3.06 3.87
N ALA A 217 8.25 -3.11 2.54
CA ALA A 217 9.37 -2.92 1.62
C ALA A 217 8.92 -2.23 0.33
N VAL A 218 9.82 -1.42 -0.24
CA VAL A 218 9.73 -0.87 -1.60
C VAL A 218 10.96 -1.30 -2.37
N GLN A 219 10.77 -1.77 -3.60
CA GLN A 219 11.85 -2.04 -4.55
C GLN A 219 11.92 -0.89 -5.55
N MET A 220 13.08 -0.25 -5.69
CA MET A 220 13.28 0.91 -6.55
C MET A 220 14.76 1.15 -6.82
N ASP A 221 15.12 1.43 -8.08
CA ASP A 221 16.46 1.91 -8.44
C ASP A 221 16.60 3.36 -7.96
N MET A 222 17.24 3.56 -6.81
CA MET A 222 17.35 4.86 -6.16
C MET A 222 18.64 5.60 -6.54
N ASP A 223 19.73 4.87 -6.82
CA ASP A 223 21.01 5.46 -7.15
C ASP A 223 21.27 5.57 -8.67
N GLY A 224 20.39 4.96 -9.48
CA GLY A 224 20.40 5.06 -10.93
C GLY A 224 21.42 4.14 -11.62
N ASP A 225 21.88 3.10 -10.93
CA ASP A 225 22.83 2.13 -11.50
C ASP A 225 22.16 1.01 -12.32
N GLY A 226 20.82 0.97 -12.36
CA GLY A 226 20.00 -0.01 -13.06
C GLY A 226 19.70 -1.26 -12.24
N VAL A 227 20.17 -1.35 -10.98
CA VAL A 227 19.89 -2.45 -10.05
C VAL A 227 19.02 -1.92 -8.91
N PRO A 228 17.75 -2.30 -8.82
CA PRO A 228 16.86 -1.74 -7.81
C PRO A 228 17.28 -2.14 -6.39
N GLU A 229 17.36 -1.14 -5.51
CA GLU A 229 17.46 -1.34 -4.09
C GLU A 229 16.16 -1.87 -3.50
N LEU A 230 16.31 -2.50 -2.33
CA LEU A 230 15.22 -2.87 -1.46
C LEU A 230 15.24 -1.94 -0.22
N PHE A 231 14.28 -1.04 -0.14
CA PHE A 231 14.06 -0.17 1.00
C PHE A 231 13.11 -0.85 1.98
N THR A 232 13.50 -1.04 3.25
CA THR A 232 12.73 -1.83 4.21
C THR A 232 12.49 -1.10 5.53
N ILE A 233 11.30 -1.34 6.10
CA ILE A 233 10.98 -1.05 7.51
C ILE A 233 11.21 -2.33 8.32
N SER A 234 11.86 -2.23 9.49
CA SER A 234 12.07 -3.39 10.39
C SER A 234 10.75 -4.03 10.86
N PRO A 235 10.73 -5.34 11.18
CA PRO A 235 9.51 -6.04 11.62
C PRO A 235 9.00 -5.50 12.95
N PHE A 236 7.81 -5.73 13.21
CA PHE A 236 6.47 -5.45 12.71
C PHE A 236 6.08 -4.10 13.28
N HIS A 237 5.72 -3.12 12.45
CA HIS A 237 5.65 -1.70 12.84
C HIS A 237 6.92 -1.22 13.56
N GLY A 238 8.08 -1.65 13.05
CA GLY A 238 9.36 -1.40 13.70
C GLY A 238 9.79 0.07 13.67
N ASP A 239 11.01 0.32 14.10
CA ASP A 239 11.54 1.66 14.35
C ASP A 239 12.74 2.03 13.48
N THR A 240 13.13 1.15 12.57
CA THR A 240 14.37 1.27 11.81
C THR A 240 14.13 1.10 10.32
N ILE A 241 14.72 2.01 9.54
CA ILE A 241 14.77 1.94 8.07
C ILE A 241 16.12 1.40 7.64
N ARG A 242 16.12 0.50 6.64
CA ARG A 242 17.32 -0.02 5.99
C ARG A 242 17.16 -0.02 4.48
N ILE A 243 18.28 0.23 3.78
CA ILE A 243 18.35 0.11 2.32
C ILE A 243 19.38 -0.96 2.00
N TRP A 244 19.01 -1.84 1.09
CA TRP A 244 19.79 -2.99 0.66
C TRP A 244 20.00 -2.90 -0.84
N HIS A 245 21.24 -2.98 -1.27
CA HIS A 245 21.58 -3.07 -2.68
C HIS A 245 21.85 -4.53 -3.04
N ARG A 246 21.40 -4.94 -4.23
CA ARG A 246 21.61 -6.32 -4.74
C ARG A 246 23.06 -6.49 -5.16
N ASP A 247 23.68 -7.57 -4.69
CA ASP A 247 25.05 -7.98 -5.03
C ASP A 247 25.00 -9.46 -5.50
N GLY A 248 24.88 -9.66 -6.81
CA GLY A 248 24.61 -10.96 -7.40
C GLY A 248 23.25 -11.52 -6.96
N GLU A 249 23.28 -12.67 -6.26
CA GLU A 249 22.06 -13.32 -5.72
C GLU A 249 21.71 -12.89 -4.30
N THR A 250 22.49 -12.00 -3.69
CA THR A 250 22.32 -11.56 -2.30
C THR A 250 22.06 -10.06 -2.19
N TYR A 251 21.60 -9.64 -1.02
CA TYR A 251 21.43 -8.24 -0.70
C TYR A 251 22.41 -7.81 0.39
N ARG A 252 23.16 -6.72 0.14
CA ARG A 252 24.06 -6.10 1.10
C ARG A 252 23.42 -4.80 1.63
N LYS A 253 23.40 -4.64 2.96
CA LYS A 253 22.93 -3.39 3.56
C LYS A 253 23.88 -2.24 3.22
N VAL A 254 23.36 -1.20 2.55
CA VAL A 254 24.13 -0.01 2.13
C VAL A 254 23.79 1.22 2.97
N TYR A 255 22.62 1.24 3.62
CA TYR A 255 22.19 2.34 4.47
C TYR A 255 21.34 1.86 5.65
N GLN A 256 21.43 2.56 6.75
CA GLN A 256 20.51 2.46 7.88
C GLN A 256 20.28 3.85 8.45
N TYR A 257 18.99 4.20 8.69
CA TYR A 257 18.64 5.45 9.34
C TYR A 257 19.31 5.52 10.73
N PRO A 258 19.99 6.64 11.06
CA PRO A 258 20.82 6.71 12.27
C PRO A 258 20.02 6.82 13.57
N GLY A 259 18.75 7.24 13.48
CA GLY A 259 17.85 7.41 14.62
C GLY A 259 16.88 6.25 14.78
N LYS A 260 15.82 6.51 15.57
CA LYS A 260 14.66 5.63 15.77
C LYS A 260 13.39 6.38 15.39
N LEU A 261 12.54 5.71 14.63
CA LEU A 261 11.24 6.20 14.18
C LEU A 261 10.15 5.23 14.67
N PRO A 262 9.67 5.40 15.91
CA PRO A 262 8.75 4.43 16.51
C PRO A 262 7.49 4.26 15.69
N PHE A 263 7.04 3.02 15.51
CA PHE A 263 5.84 2.67 14.77
C PHE A 263 5.86 3.19 13.32
N LEU A 264 6.88 2.80 12.56
CA LEU A 264 6.92 3.03 11.10
C LEU A 264 5.76 2.31 10.43
N HIS A 265 5.08 3.00 9.51
CA HIS A 265 3.87 2.47 8.90
C HIS A 265 3.67 2.88 7.44
N ALA A 266 3.56 4.18 7.14
CA ALA A 266 3.44 4.64 5.76
C ALA A 266 4.72 4.35 4.98
N ILE A 267 4.58 3.82 3.76
CA ILE A 267 5.68 3.68 2.80
C ILE A 267 5.13 3.80 1.38
N TYR A 268 5.82 4.56 0.53
CA TYR A 268 5.48 4.69 -0.89
C TYR A 268 6.72 5.10 -1.70
N GLY A 269 7.02 4.38 -2.78
CA GLY A 269 8.08 4.71 -3.72
C GLY A 269 7.55 5.35 -5.01
N GLY A 270 8.24 6.37 -5.52
CA GLY A 270 7.88 6.98 -6.79
C GLY A 270 8.93 7.97 -7.28
N ASN A 271 8.78 8.42 -8.53
CA ASN A 271 9.67 9.38 -9.14
C ASN A 271 9.13 10.80 -8.99
N VAL A 272 9.95 11.70 -8.47
CA VAL A 272 9.58 13.11 -8.25
C VAL A 272 10.57 14.00 -9.00
N TYR A 273 10.14 14.60 -10.09
CA TYR A 273 10.99 15.42 -10.99
C TYR A 273 12.27 14.69 -11.46
N GLY A 274 12.15 13.39 -11.79
CA GLY A 274 13.30 12.56 -12.19
C GLY A 274 14.13 12.00 -11.03
N ARG A 275 13.79 12.33 -9.77
CA ARG A 275 14.46 11.82 -8.56
C ARG A 275 13.66 10.69 -7.95
N PRO A 276 14.17 9.43 -7.96
CA PRO A 276 13.58 8.34 -7.21
C PRO A 276 13.49 8.70 -5.72
N THR A 277 12.30 8.58 -5.14
CA THR A 277 12.04 8.98 -3.75
C THR A 277 11.15 7.96 -3.06
N VAL A 278 11.53 7.52 -1.86
CA VAL A 278 10.71 6.66 -0.99
C VAL A 278 10.20 7.49 0.18
N TYR A 279 8.89 7.69 0.23
CA TYR A 279 8.21 8.35 1.36
C TYR A 279 7.96 7.35 2.46
N VAL A 280 8.27 7.75 3.70
CA VAL A 280 8.08 6.93 4.89
C VAL A 280 7.54 7.77 6.02
N GLY A 281 6.58 7.22 6.76
CA GLY A 281 6.02 7.88 7.92
C GLY A 281 5.94 6.99 9.15
N ASN A 282 6.11 7.60 10.32
CA ASN A 282 5.97 6.93 11.60
C ASN A 282 4.83 7.53 12.43
N ARG A 283 4.16 6.68 13.24
CA ARG A 283 2.91 7.03 13.93
C ARG A 283 3.07 7.39 15.40
N GLU A 284 4.23 7.14 15.99
CA GLU A 284 4.57 7.47 17.38
C GLU A 284 5.78 8.39 17.46
N GLY A 285 6.07 8.95 18.65
CA GLY A 285 7.16 9.91 18.85
C GLY A 285 6.92 11.22 18.09
N GLU A 286 7.86 11.63 17.26
CA GLU A 286 7.78 12.89 16.50
C GLU A 286 6.77 12.84 15.34
N ARG A 287 6.29 11.66 14.95
CA ARG A 287 5.27 11.46 13.91
C ARG A 287 5.63 12.13 12.59
N LEU A 288 6.79 11.78 12.09
CA LEU A 288 7.39 12.36 10.88
C LEU A 288 6.82 11.74 9.60
N LEU A 289 6.80 12.53 8.54
CA LEU A 289 6.72 12.08 7.15
C LEU A 289 8.00 12.53 6.46
N LEU A 290 8.79 11.58 5.93
CA LEU A 290 10.10 11.79 5.34
C LEU A 290 10.12 11.30 3.89
N GLY A 291 10.87 11.99 3.01
CA GLY A 291 11.13 11.55 1.64
C GLY A 291 12.61 11.19 1.45
N PHE A 292 12.94 9.89 1.34
CA PHE A 292 14.30 9.39 1.16
C PHE A 292 14.69 9.37 -0.32
N TYR A 293 15.93 9.74 -0.61
CA TYR A 293 16.50 9.75 -1.95
C TYR A 293 18.01 9.51 -1.92
N TYR A 294 18.60 9.18 -3.06
CA TYR A 294 20.04 9.13 -3.23
C TYR A 294 20.57 10.45 -3.77
N ASP A 295 21.59 10.99 -3.11
CA ASP A 295 22.29 12.19 -3.55
C ASP A 295 23.55 11.79 -4.32
N GLY A 296 23.48 11.79 -5.65
CA GLY A 296 24.57 11.42 -6.54
C GLY A 296 25.82 12.31 -6.42
N ALA A 297 25.67 13.56 -5.93
CA ALA A 297 26.81 14.44 -5.74
C ALA A 297 27.67 14.04 -4.55
N THR A 298 27.05 13.46 -3.52
CA THR A 298 27.76 13.01 -2.30
C THR A 298 27.89 11.49 -2.21
N GLY A 299 27.22 10.74 -3.09
CA GLY A 299 27.19 9.27 -3.04
C GLY A 299 26.51 8.71 -1.80
N ALA A 300 25.47 9.40 -1.29
CA ALA A 300 24.84 9.04 -0.01
C ALA A 300 23.32 9.12 -0.06
N TYR A 301 22.65 8.25 0.70
CA TYR A 301 21.22 8.35 0.94
C TYR A 301 20.92 9.50 1.91
N ARG A 302 19.92 10.30 1.55
CA ARG A 302 19.47 11.47 2.31
C ARG A 302 17.95 11.45 2.42
N TYR A 303 17.40 12.37 3.20
CA TYR A 303 15.96 12.57 3.31
C TYR A 303 15.60 14.04 3.45
N ASP A 304 14.43 14.39 2.93
CA ASP A 304 13.75 15.65 3.16
C ASP A 304 12.67 15.45 4.24
N LEU A 305 12.45 16.43 5.10
CA LEU A 305 11.29 16.48 5.99
C LEU A 305 10.09 17.00 5.19
N VAL A 306 9.04 16.16 5.08
CA VAL A 306 7.78 16.55 4.44
C VAL A 306 6.84 17.19 5.46
N ASP A 307 6.65 16.54 6.63
CA ASP A 307 5.82 17.04 7.72
C ASP A 307 6.23 16.42 9.07
N GLN A 308 5.83 17.07 10.16
CA GLN A 308 6.07 16.64 11.53
C GLN A 308 4.80 16.71 12.37
N GLY A 309 4.64 15.78 13.31
CA GLY A 309 3.46 15.71 14.17
C GLY A 309 2.23 15.11 13.50
N CYS A 310 2.34 14.65 12.24
CA CYS A 310 1.21 14.20 11.43
C CYS A 310 0.84 12.72 11.65
N GLY A 311 1.79 11.83 11.84
CA GLY A 311 1.55 10.40 12.09
C GLY A 311 0.81 9.68 10.97
N PRO A 312 1.37 9.61 9.73
CA PRO A 312 0.66 9.09 8.59
C PRO A 312 0.54 7.57 8.63
N ALA A 313 -0.63 7.04 8.24
CA ALA A 313 -0.86 5.62 8.04
C ALA A 313 -0.50 5.16 6.63
N ASN A 314 -0.85 5.94 5.63
CA ASN A 314 -0.49 5.69 4.23
C ASN A 314 -0.23 7.00 3.49
N CYS A 315 0.46 6.90 2.37
CA CYS A 315 0.64 8.00 1.44
C CYS A 315 0.63 7.47 -0.02
N LEU A 316 0.39 8.37 -0.97
CA LEU A 316 0.27 8.06 -2.38
C LEU A 316 0.77 9.24 -3.21
N LEU A 317 1.77 9.00 -4.04
CA LEU A 317 2.24 10.00 -5.02
C LEU A 317 1.29 10.03 -6.23
N PHE A 318 0.93 11.25 -6.66
CA PHE A 318 0.11 11.46 -7.83
C PHE A 318 0.51 12.75 -8.54
N THR A 319 -0.09 13.01 -9.70
CA THR A 319 0.14 14.24 -10.45
C THR A 319 -1.11 15.11 -10.41
N ARG A 320 -0.97 16.36 -10.01
CA ARG A 320 -2.02 17.38 -10.14
C ARG A 320 -1.46 18.61 -10.85
N ASN A 321 -2.24 19.16 -11.80
CA ASN A 321 -1.83 20.34 -12.58
C ASN A 321 -0.45 20.20 -13.25
N GLY A 322 -0.05 18.97 -13.61
CA GLY A 322 1.24 18.68 -14.23
C GLY A 322 2.42 18.56 -13.25
N HIS A 323 2.21 18.71 -11.96
CA HIS A 323 3.23 18.62 -10.90
C HIS A 323 3.00 17.44 -9.96
N PRO A 324 4.04 16.81 -9.42
CA PRO A 324 3.89 15.78 -8.42
C PRO A 324 3.30 16.34 -7.12
N ALA A 325 2.45 15.57 -6.49
CA ALA A 325 1.86 15.84 -5.19
C ALA A 325 1.73 14.53 -4.40
N LEU A 326 1.78 14.62 -3.08
CA LEU A 326 1.65 13.48 -2.18
C LEU A 326 0.35 13.60 -1.38
N LEU A 327 -0.55 12.63 -1.52
CA LEU A 327 -1.71 12.47 -0.62
C LEU A 327 -1.26 11.67 0.59
N ALA A 328 -1.62 12.10 1.80
CA ALA A 328 -1.36 11.35 3.02
C ALA A 328 -2.59 11.29 3.93
N THR A 329 -2.78 10.14 4.57
CA THR A 329 -3.73 9.95 5.65
C THR A 329 -3.00 10.09 6.98
N ASN A 330 -3.00 11.29 7.55
CA ASN A 330 -2.39 11.66 8.82
C ASN A 330 -3.25 11.15 9.99
N ARG A 331 -3.25 9.84 10.16
CA ARG A 331 -4.18 9.08 10.99
C ARG A 331 -4.17 9.50 12.47
N GLU A 332 -3.01 9.88 12.98
CA GLU A 332 -2.88 10.18 14.42
C GLU A 332 -3.40 11.58 14.79
N ILE A 333 -3.79 12.37 13.78
CA ILE A 333 -4.45 13.67 13.93
C ILE A 333 -5.76 13.74 13.14
N ASP A 334 -6.25 12.59 12.63
CA ASP A 334 -7.52 12.45 11.89
C ASP A 334 -7.64 13.41 10.68
N GLU A 335 -6.53 13.59 9.96
CA GLU A 335 -6.39 14.58 8.88
C GLU A 335 -6.03 13.90 7.56
N VAL A 336 -6.72 14.24 6.50
CA VAL A 336 -6.30 13.96 5.12
C VAL A 336 -5.64 15.20 4.55
N ALA A 337 -4.42 15.08 4.05
CA ALA A 337 -3.66 16.20 3.50
C ALA A 337 -3.07 15.88 2.13
N ILE A 338 -2.93 16.91 1.31
CA ILE A 338 -2.14 16.89 0.08
C ILE A 338 -0.94 17.80 0.27
N TYR A 339 0.24 17.31 -0.10
CA TYR A 339 1.48 18.08 -0.11
C TYR A 339 1.88 18.32 -1.57
N ASP A 340 1.81 19.56 -2.02
CA ASP A 340 2.40 19.96 -3.30
C ASP A 340 3.91 19.92 -3.18
N ILE A 341 4.56 19.37 -4.21
CA ILE A 341 6.01 19.17 -4.21
C ILE A 341 6.62 20.14 -5.23
N GLU A 342 7.54 20.97 -4.75
CA GLU A 342 8.32 21.88 -5.58
C GLU A 342 9.81 21.46 -5.62
N PRO A 343 10.52 21.67 -6.73
CA PRO A 343 11.92 21.31 -6.89
C PRO A 343 12.86 21.88 -5.83
#